data_4e162b258a47429d51047ab1fba5b1d5
#
_entry.id   4e162b258a47429d51047ab1fba5b1d5
#
_cell.length_a   1.000
_cell.length_b   1.000
_cell.length_c   1.000
_cell.angle_alpha   90.00
_cell.angle_beta   90.00
_cell.angle_gamma   90.00
#
_symmetry.space_group_name_H-M   'P 1'
#
loop_
_entity.id
_entity.type
_entity.pdbx_description
1 polymer ?
#
loop_
_entity_poly.entity_id
_entity_poly.type
_entity_poly.pdbx_seq_one_letter_code
_entity_poly.pdbx_strand_id
1 'polypeptide(L)'
;MFVSSPLSLFLTAIALPILLLLLHDGPASLLVEAVAGDDKENQIPLHNFIGELEESIGFYQAIELTNDGDDGNTNSSLLYSKESQYQQIEVHRSKHFGKMLVLDDVVQLTERDADSYNEMMAHIPMFQHPAPQRVLVVGGGDGYVLHEVLKHPSVEHVDHVDLDTDVIQTCEQFFPQWADGWKDSRTKLHIADGAKFAKETPSETYDVIIQDSSDPWTVDEDGVVIPLPSGVLYEKEHICALYRILKPNGILNIQAESFNIPTSLDGIIIWRKLMEDCGFQRSRYGTIHTTSYPTGQIGFLMAEKNPSGSISSKSKDIWKRYQQMIGESGTEDHNKRTTYYHPPLQRGCFDIPLWVHQKIYGQEDTSDLFCQLDVENMDQNNDQDENENENIPVVA
;
A
#
# COMPACT_ATOMS: atom_id res chain seq x y z
N MET A 1 -26.50 18.29 -48.74
CA MET A 1 -25.69 19.06 -47.80
C MET A 1 -25.67 18.29 -46.49
N PHE A 2 -24.70 17.43 -46.30
CA PHE A 2 -24.47 16.76 -44.99
C PHE A 2 -23.25 17.41 -44.35
N VAL A 3 -23.48 18.04 -43.21
CA VAL A 3 -22.45 18.61 -42.39
C VAL A 3 -21.87 17.45 -41.56
N SER A 4 -20.66 17.00 -41.87
CA SER A 4 -19.92 16.03 -41.07
C SER A 4 -19.42 16.70 -39.79
N SER A 5 -19.77 16.15 -38.64
CA SER A 5 -19.36 16.64 -37.34
C SER A 5 -17.87 16.33 -37.08
N PRO A 6 -17.15 17.17 -36.33
CA PRO A 6 -15.73 17.00 -36.07
C PRO A 6 -15.35 15.77 -35.19
N LEU A 7 -16.36 15.06 -34.65
CA LEU A 7 -16.12 13.85 -33.83
C LEU A 7 -15.68 12.63 -34.63
N SER A 8 -15.98 12.55 -35.94
CA SER A 8 -15.58 11.39 -36.74
C SER A 8 -14.14 11.43 -37.21
N LEU A 9 -13.48 12.59 -37.18
CA LEU A 9 -12.08 12.75 -37.53
C LEU A 9 -11.12 12.41 -36.35
N PHE A 10 -11.62 12.53 -35.09
CA PHE A 10 -10.80 12.17 -33.94
C PHE A 10 -10.68 10.65 -33.74
N LEU A 11 -11.72 9.88 -34.04
CA LEU A 11 -11.71 8.42 -33.93
C LEU A 11 -10.87 7.70 -34.98
N THR A 12 -10.71 8.30 -36.16
CA THR A 12 -9.85 7.73 -37.23
C THR A 12 -8.37 8.02 -37.06
N ALA A 13 -8.00 9.06 -36.31
CA ALA A 13 -6.60 9.38 -36.03
C ALA A 13 -6.00 8.51 -34.91
N ILE A 14 -6.83 7.97 -34.01
CA ILE A 14 -6.39 7.12 -32.89
C ILE A 14 -6.40 5.63 -33.27
N ALA A 15 -7.26 5.19 -34.18
CA ALA A 15 -7.43 3.77 -34.52
C ALA A 15 -6.40 3.24 -35.53
N LEU A 16 -5.76 4.05 -36.36
CA LEU A 16 -4.80 3.61 -37.35
C LEU A 16 -3.40 3.30 -36.79
N PRO A 17 -2.85 4.07 -35.84
CA PRO A 17 -1.57 3.73 -35.18
C PRO A 17 -1.63 2.42 -34.40
N ILE A 18 -2.75 2.16 -33.71
CA ILE A 18 -2.90 0.95 -32.85
C ILE A 18 -2.94 -0.34 -33.67
N LEU A 19 -3.45 -0.31 -34.89
CA LEU A 19 -3.53 -1.53 -35.74
C LEU A 19 -2.20 -1.89 -36.42
N LEU A 20 -1.26 -0.95 -36.59
CA LEU A 20 0.06 -1.22 -37.13
C LEU A 20 1.05 -1.76 -36.08
N LEU A 21 0.75 -1.58 -34.80
CA LEU A 21 1.58 -1.94 -33.64
C LEU A 21 1.55 -3.44 -33.29
N LEU A 22 0.55 -4.18 -33.74
CA LEU A 22 0.40 -5.62 -33.44
C LEU A 22 1.34 -6.54 -34.22
N LEU A 23 2.34 -6.02 -34.93
CA LEU A 23 3.20 -6.80 -35.83
C LEU A 23 4.71 -6.71 -35.56
N HIS A 24 5.17 -6.11 -34.47
CA HIS A 24 6.62 -6.02 -34.16
C HIS A 24 6.96 -6.33 -32.70
N ASP A 25 7.95 -7.11 -32.56
CA ASP A 25 8.60 -7.75 -31.42
C ASP A 25 8.62 -7.02 -30.06
N GLY A 26 7.85 -7.52 -29.08
CA GLY A 26 7.98 -7.31 -27.66
C GLY A 26 7.08 -6.22 -27.05
N PRO A 27 6.41 -6.52 -25.91
CA PRO A 27 5.34 -5.67 -25.38
C PRO A 27 5.80 -4.35 -24.75
N ALA A 28 6.97 -4.29 -24.14
CA ALA A 28 7.45 -3.07 -23.47
C ALA A 28 7.87 -1.96 -24.47
N SER A 29 8.42 -2.33 -25.64
CA SER A 29 8.80 -1.37 -26.70
C SER A 29 7.58 -0.67 -27.33
N LEU A 30 6.44 -1.32 -27.35
CA LEU A 30 5.22 -0.90 -28.03
C LEU A 30 4.52 0.30 -27.34
N LEU A 31 4.52 0.35 -26.03
CA LEU A 31 3.83 1.40 -25.30
C LEU A 31 4.54 2.75 -25.40
N VAL A 32 5.85 2.71 -25.40
CA VAL A 32 6.68 3.92 -25.48
C VAL A 32 6.65 4.53 -26.88
N GLU A 33 6.56 3.71 -27.94
CA GLU A 33 6.32 4.23 -29.29
C GLU A 33 4.96 4.90 -29.45
N ALA A 34 3.90 4.38 -28.76
CA ALA A 34 2.56 4.96 -28.79
C ALA A 34 2.46 6.30 -28.04
N VAL A 35 3.26 6.48 -26.98
CA VAL A 35 3.30 7.71 -26.16
C VAL A 35 4.21 8.77 -26.78
N ALA A 36 5.24 8.38 -27.52
CA ALA A 36 6.23 9.30 -28.08
C ALA A 36 5.76 10.11 -29.31
N GLY A 37 4.66 9.74 -29.98
CA GLY A 37 4.12 10.44 -31.15
C GLY A 37 5.03 10.39 -32.39
N ASP A 38 4.47 10.76 -33.56
CA ASP A 38 5.18 10.72 -34.84
C ASP A 38 6.22 11.85 -35.06
N ASP A 39 6.35 12.80 -34.13
CA ASP A 39 7.30 13.90 -34.21
C ASP A 39 8.69 13.48 -33.72
N LYS A 40 9.57 13.16 -34.64
CA LYS A 40 10.96 12.72 -34.36
C LYS A 40 11.80 13.73 -33.55
N GLU A 41 11.41 14.99 -33.48
CA GLU A 41 12.11 16.03 -32.70
C GLU A 41 11.76 16.05 -31.22
N ASN A 42 10.65 15.40 -30.80
CA ASN A 42 10.16 15.40 -29.43
C ASN A 42 10.01 13.98 -28.82
N GLN A 43 10.61 12.96 -29.41
CA GLN A 43 10.58 11.62 -28.85
C GLN A 43 11.42 11.55 -27.58
N ILE A 44 10.79 11.25 -26.45
CA ILE A 44 11.50 10.95 -25.21
C ILE A 44 12.10 9.54 -25.35
N PRO A 45 13.42 9.36 -25.16
CA PRO A 45 14.04 8.05 -25.31
C PRO A 45 13.46 7.01 -24.34
N LEU A 46 13.28 5.78 -24.80
CA LEU A 46 12.74 4.63 -24.05
C LEU A 46 13.37 4.43 -22.67
N HIS A 47 14.69 4.64 -22.56
CA HIS A 47 15.43 4.52 -21.30
C HIS A 47 15.05 5.57 -20.23
N ASN A 48 14.14 6.50 -20.57
CA ASN A 48 13.64 7.51 -19.64
C ASN A 48 12.35 7.11 -18.93
N PHE A 49 11.90 5.88 -19.10
CA PHE A 49 10.70 5.39 -18.43
C PHE A 49 11.00 4.14 -17.63
N ILE A 50 10.39 4.06 -16.45
CA ILE A 50 10.20 2.82 -15.69
C ILE A 50 8.70 2.57 -15.64
N GLY A 51 8.30 1.33 -15.92
CA GLY A 51 6.90 0.98 -15.95
C GLY A 51 6.66 -0.49 -15.68
N GLU A 52 5.49 -0.78 -15.17
CA GLU A 52 5.01 -2.13 -14.93
C GLU A 52 4.04 -2.55 -16.05
N LEU A 53 4.16 -3.80 -16.45
CA LEU A 53 3.35 -4.43 -17.48
C LEU A 53 2.46 -5.50 -16.86
N GLU A 54 1.17 -5.23 -16.79
CA GLU A 54 0.16 -6.25 -16.47
C GLU A 54 -0.42 -6.84 -17.76
N GLU A 55 0.33 -7.73 -18.39
CA GLU A 55 -0.06 -8.36 -19.68
C GLU A 55 -1.39 -9.10 -19.59
N SER A 56 -1.70 -9.71 -18.46
CA SER A 56 -2.93 -10.49 -18.26
C SER A 56 -4.21 -9.66 -18.47
N ILE A 57 -4.13 -8.34 -18.31
CA ILE A 57 -5.25 -7.41 -18.50
C ILE A 57 -4.98 -6.34 -19.55
N GLY A 58 -3.80 -6.36 -20.18
CA GLY A 58 -3.38 -5.32 -21.14
C GLY A 58 -3.24 -3.95 -20.51
N PHE A 59 -2.89 -3.88 -19.22
CA PHE A 59 -2.66 -2.63 -18.49
C PHE A 59 -1.18 -2.31 -18.45
N TYR A 60 -0.86 -1.05 -18.75
CA TYR A 60 0.51 -0.55 -18.78
C TYR A 60 0.57 0.75 -17.99
N GLN A 61 1.55 0.86 -17.11
CA GLN A 61 1.88 2.10 -16.41
C GLN A 61 3.36 2.42 -16.61
N ALA A 62 3.67 3.66 -16.96
CA ALA A 62 5.04 4.11 -17.13
C ALA A 62 5.26 5.45 -16.42
N ILE A 63 6.36 5.57 -15.71
CA ILE A 63 6.78 6.79 -15.00
C ILE A 63 7.94 7.41 -15.75
N GLU A 64 7.78 8.68 -16.15
CA GLU A 64 8.83 9.45 -16.82
C GLU A 64 9.98 9.76 -15.87
N LEU A 65 11.19 9.40 -16.27
CA LEU A 65 12.43 9.69 -15.58
C LEU A 65 13.02 11.03 -16.05
N THR A 66 13.65 11.80 -15.16
CA THR A 66 14.30 13.04 -15.56
C THR A 66 15.72 12.78 -16.03
N ASN A 67 16.11 13.48 -17.10
CA ASN A 67 17.49 13.53 -17.55
C ASN A 67 18.28 14.70 -16.92
N ASP A 68 17.64 15.52 -16.11
CA ASP A 68 18.25 16.72 -15.52
C ASP A 68 19.01 16.32 -14.25
N GLY A 69 20.25 15.92 -14.39
CA GLY A 69 21.18 15.84 -13.26
C GLY A 69 21.40 17.23 -12.69
N ASP A 70 21.12 17.41 -11.41
CA ASP A 70 21.32 18.68 -10.67
C ASP A 70 22.79 19.12 -10.61
N ASP A 71 23.72 18.25 -11.00
CA ASP A 71 25.19 18.42 -10.96
C ASP A 71 25.83 18.74 -12.31
N GLY A 72 25.01 18.96 -13.35
CA GLY A 72 25.48 19.43 -14.67
C GLY A 72 26.35 18.44 -15.44
N ASN A 73 26.52 17.19 -15.01
CA ASN A 73 27.46 16.27 -15.61
C ASN A 73 26.92 14.87 -15.97
N THR A 74 25.69 14.52 -15.63
CA THR A 74 25.11 13.21 -16.01
C THR A 74 23.67 13.36 -16.47
N ASN A 75 23.42 13.09 -17.74
CA ASN A 75 22.08 12.89 -18.31
C ASN A 75 21.46 11.56 -17.83
N SER A 76 21.59 11.21 -16.56
CA SER A 76 21.09 9.94 -16.03
C SER A 76 20.11 10.17 -14.90
N SER A 77 18.92 9.61 -15.05
CA SER A 77 17.93 9.52 -13.98
C SER A 77 18.34 8.54 -12.88
N LEU A 78 19.23 7.60 -13.18
CA LEU A 78 19.74 6.60 -12.25
C LEU A 78 20.72 7.26 -11.26
N LEU A 79 20.34 7.27 -9.98
CA LEU A 79 21.15 7.81 -8.90
C LEU A 79 22.01 6.74 -8.22
N TYR A 80 21.54 5.49 -8.22
CA TYR A 80 22.19 4.38 -7.57
C TYR A 80 21.71 3.07 -8.19
N SER A 81 22.63 2.08 -8.29
CA SER A 81 22.31 0.71 -8.72
C SER A 81 23.23 -0.25 -7.98
N LYS A 82 22.66 -1.31 -7.44
CA LYS A 82 23.37 -2.38 -6.74
C LYS A 82 22.61 -3.69 -6.88
N GLU A 83 23.33 -4.76 -7.24
CA GLU A 83 22.82 -6.12 -7.10
C GLU A 83 23.12 -6.61 -5.68
N SER A 84 22.06 -6.96 -4.94
CA SER A 84 22.17 -7.60 -3.63
C SER A 84 22.23 -9.12 -3.77
N GLN A 85 22.22 -9.85 -2.68
CA GLN A 85 22.08 -11.31 -2.71
C GLN A 85 20.69 -11.74 -3.21
N TYR A 86 19.70 -10.87 -3.17
CA TYR A 86 18.29 -11.21 -3.34
C TYR A 86 17.66 -10.56 -4.57
N GLN A 87 18.10 -9.36 -4.96
CA GLN A 87 17.45 -8.54 -5.97
C GLN A 87 18.32 -7.41 -6.49
N GLN A 88 17.97 -6.87 -7.65
CA GLN A 88 18.52 -5.63 -8.15
C GLN A 88 17.89 -4.45 -7.44
N ILE A 89 18.71 -3.56 -6.87
CA ILE A 89 18.27 -2.37 -6.15
C ILE A 89 18.68 -1.15 -6.94
N GLU A 90 17.72 -0.30 -7.29
CA GLU A 90 17.98 0.94 -7.99
C GLU A 90 17.27 2.12 -7.34
N VAL A 91 17.91 3.29 -7.40
CA VAL A 91 17.27 4.56 -7.06
C VAL A 91 17.28 5.45 -8.30
N HIS A 92 16.11 5.83 -8.72
CA HIS A 92 15.92 6.72 -9.87
C HIS A 92 15.34 8.07 -9.44
N ARG A 93 15.42 9.04 -10.36
CA ARG A 93 14.76 10.34 -10.22
C ARG A 93 13.72 10.52 -11.32
N SER A 94 12.49 10.81 -10.91
CA SER A 94 11.42 11.22 -11.80
C SER A 94 11.08 12.69 -11.61
N LYS A 95 10.69 13.36 -12.70
CA LYS A 95 10.25 14.75 -12.68
C LYS A 95 9.01 14.98 -11.80
N HIS A 96 8.12 14.01 -11.76
CA HIS A 96 6.81 14.14 -11.11
C HIS A 96 6.69 13.34 -9.82
N PHE A 97 7.52 12.31 -9.63
CA PHE A 97 7.48 11.41 -8.47
C PHE A 97 8.65 11.59 -7.50
N GLY A 98 9.62 12.45 -7.84
CA GLY A 98 10.81 12.64 -7.02
C GLY A 98 11.78 11.45 -7.12
N LYS A 99 12.44 11.11 -6.04
CA LYS A 99 13.25 9.89 -5.96
C LYS A 99 12.33 8.67 -5.85
N MET A 100 12.74 7.58 -6.48
CA MET A 100 12.02 6.32 -6.50
C MET A 100 12.97 5.18 -6.16
N LEU A 101 12.54 4.28 -5.29
CA LEU A 101 13.17 2.99 -5.05
C LEU A 101 12.56 1.98 -6.01
N VAL A 102 13.41 1.25 -6.71
CA VAL A 102 13.02 0.21 -7.66
C VAL A 102 13.74 -1.08 -7.28
N LEU A 103 13.01 -2.16 -7.16
CA LEU A 103 13.53 -3.51 -6.87
C LEU A 103 13.11 -4.43 -8.01
N ASP A 104 14.07 -5.07 -8.69
CA ASP A 104 13.83 -5.95 -9.84
C ASP A 104 12.88 -5.31 -10.88
N ASP A 105 13.16 -4.07 -11.29
CA ASP A 105 12.36 -3.24 -12.21
C ASP A 105 10.98 -2.81 -11.71
N VAL A 106 10.58 -3.20 -10.49
CA VAL A 106 9.29 -2.83 -9.88
C VAL A 106 9.45 -1.63 -8.95
N VAL A 107 8.62 -0.59 -9.14
CA VAL A 107 8.61 0.61 -8.29
C VAL A 107 8.02 0.26 -6.93
N GLN A 108 8.82 0.41 -5.87
CA GLN A 108 8.42 0.12 -4.50
C GLN A 108 8.02 1.38 -3.71
N LEU A 109 8.71 2.49 -3.95
CA LEU A 109 8.53 3.72 -3.19
C LEU A 109 8.78 4.92 -4.09
N THR A 110 7.98 5.97 -3.95
CA THR A 110 8.25 7.28 -4.54
C THR A 110 8.08 8.40 -3.52
N GLU A 111 8.83 9.49 -3.66
CA GLU A 111 8.68 10.65 -2.76
C GLU A 111 7.31 11.32 -2.84
N ARG A 112 6.58 11.11 -3.93
CA ARG A 112 5.29 11.76 -4.17
C ARG A 112 4.12 11.12 -3.41
N ASP A 113 4.06 9.80 -3.35
CA ASP A 113 2.87 9.08 -2.87
C ASP A 113 3.16 7.99 -1.83
N ALA A 114 4.40 7.95 -1.35
CA ALA A 114 4.78 7.04 -0.26
C ALA A 114 3.87 7.17 0.97
N ASP A 115 3.44 8.40 1.30
CA ASP A 115 2.54 8.65 2.43
C ASP A 115 1.25 7.83 2.33
N SER A 116 0.69 7.69 1.12
CA SER A 116 -0.59 7.02 0.91
C SER A 116 -0.56 5.55 1.36
N TYR A 117 0.44 4.82 0.94
CA TYR A 117 0.60 3.40 1.27
C TYR A 117 1.05 3.21 2.72
N ASN A 118 2.16 3.82 3.09
CA ASN A 118 2.83 3.56 4.36
C ASN A 118 2.02 4.02 5.57
N GLU A 119 1.39 5.21 5.49
CA GLU A 119 0.51 5.68 6.55
C GLU A 119 -0.72 4.78 6.72
N MET A 120 -1.34 4.33 5.62
CA MET A 120 -2.50 3.44 5.70
C MET A 120 -2.11 2.06 6.23
N MET A 121 -1.02 1.47 5.75
CA MET A 121 -0.53 0.17 6.22
C MET A 121 -0.22 0.19 7.71
N ALA A 122 0.37 1.28 8.22
CA ALA A 122 0.69 1.42 9.63
C ALA A 122 -0.54 1.80 10.47
N HIS A 123 -1.21 2.89 10.15
CA HIS A 123 -2.18 3.49 11.05
C HIS A 123 -3.50 2.72 11.15
N ILE A 124 -3.95 2.04 10.09
CA ILE A 124 -5.20 1.26 10.13
C ILE A 124 -5.16 0.20 11.24
N PRO A 125 -4.21 -0.74 11.27
CA PRO A 125 -4.16 -1.75 12.33
C PRO A 125 -3.82 -1.13 13.69
N MET A 126 -2.96 -0.11 13.73
CA MET A 126 -2.54 0.54 14.96
C MET A 126 -3.69 1.28 15.66
N PHE A 127 -4.58 1.94 14.93
CA PHE A 127 -5.77 2.56 15.50
C PHE A 127 -6.93 1.59 15.69
N GLN A 128 -6.95 0.48 14.96
CA GLN A 128 -7.96 -0.57 15.20
C GLN A 128 -7.71 -1.26 16.53
N HIS A 129 -6.47 -1.56 16.90
CA HIS A 129 -6.13 -2.09 18.21
C HIS A 129 -6.20 -0.98 19.29
N PRO A 130 -6.81 -1.20 20.45
CA PRO A 130 -7.06 -0.15 21.45
C PRO A 130 -5.79 0.47 22.07
N ALA A 131 -4.73 -0.33 22.26
CA ALA A 131 -3.47 0.11 22.84
C ALA A 131 -2.32 -0.83 22.44
N PRO A 132 -1.82 -0.77 21.19
CA PRO A 132 -0.73 -1.62 20.74
C PRO A 132 0.58 -1.22 21.42
N GLN A 133 1.26 -2.19 22.06
CA GLN A 133 2.52 -1.98 22.75
C GLN A 133 3.68 -2.71 22.06
N ARG A 134 3.43 -3.93 21.58
CA ARG A 134 4.43 -4.74 20.87
C ARG A 134 3.99 -4.97 19.45
N VAL A 135 4.80 -4.49 18.51
CA VAL A 135 4.51 -4.55 17.08
C VAL A 135 5.58 -5.36 16.38
N LEU A 136 5.18 -6.14 15.38
CA LEU A 136 6.07 -6.77 14.43
C LEU A 136 5.83 -6.15 13.05
N VAL A 137 6.91 -5.72 12.39
CA VAL A 137 6.93 -5.36 10.97
C VAL A 137 7.75 -6.41 10.23
N VAL A 138 7.17 -7.05 9.23
CA VAL A 138 7.81 -8.04 8.36
C VAL A 138 7.95 -7.46 6.96
N GLY A 139 9.17 -7.32 6.45
CA GLY A 139 9.46 -6.54 5.25
C GLY A 139 9.47 -5.04 5.54
N GLY A 140 9.20 -4.22 4.53
CA GLY A 140 9.24 -2.76 4.67
C GLY A 140 10.65 -2.23 4.88
N GLY A 141 11.63 -2.77 4.15
CA GLY A 141 13.03 -2.38 4.20
C GLY A 141 13.31 -0.93 3.82
N ASP A 142 12.30 -0.18 3.37
CA ASP A 142 12.35 1.26 3.20
C ASP A 142 12.26 2.04 4.54
N GLY A 143 11.73 1.39 5.60
CA GLY A 143 11.63 1.94 6.95
C GLY A 143 10.41 2.83 7.18
N TYR A 144 9.58 3.12 6.16
CA TYR A 144 8.52 4.09 6.31
C TYR A 144 7.36 3.55 7.17
N VAL A 145 6.92 2.31 6.98
CA VAL A 145 5.92 1.69 7.87
C VAL A 145 6.39 1.70 9.32
N LEU A 146 7.68 1.39 9.56
CA LEU A 146 8.28 1.48 10.89
C LEU A 146 8.23 2.90 11.47
N HIS A 147 8.59 3.90 10.64
CA HIS A 147 8.52 5.32 11.01
C HIS A 147 7.11 5.71 11.48
N GLU A 148 6.07 5.30 10.76
CA GLU A 148 4.68 5.58 11.11
C GLU A 148 4.20 4.85 12.37
N VAL A 149 4.60 3.60 12.56
CA VAL A 149 4.32 2.81 13.77
C VAL A 149 4.88 3.51 15.01
N LEU A 150 6.08 4.07 14.91
CA LEU A 150 6.76 4.74 16.02
C LEU A 150 6.13 6.09 16.43
N LYS A 151 5.26 6.67 15.61
CA LYS A 151 4.45 7.85 15.98
C LYS A 151 3.43 7.55 17.07
N HIS A 152 3.02 6.28 17.24
CA HIS A 152 2.04 5.89 18.24
C HIS A 152 2.65 5.86 19.65
N PRO A 153 2.11 6.67 20.59
CA PRO A 153 2.71 6.80 21.92
C PRO A 153 2.55 5.55 22.80
N SER A 154 1.66 4.63 22.43
CA SER A 154 1.48 3.36 23.14
C SER A 154 2.54 2.32 22.82
N VAL A 155 3.31 2.49 21.73
CA VAL A 155 4.32 1.53 21.28
C VAL A 155 5.52 1.56 22.22
N GLU A 156 5.83 0.39 22.78
CA GLU A 156 6.96 0.16 23.68
C GLU A 156 8.08 -0.63 23.01
N HIS A 157 7.73 -1.46 22.01
CA HIS A 157 8.70 -2.30 21.32
C HIS A 157 8.25 -2.65 19.91
N VAL A 158 9.16 -2.52 18.96
CA VAL A 158 8.97 -2.97 17.58
C VAL A 158 10.09 -3.94 17.21
N ASP A 159 9.75 -5.17 16.85
CA ASP A 159 10.64 -6.05 16.09
C ASP A 159 10.41 -5.75 14.59
N HIS A 160 11.45 -5.33 13.88
CA HIS A 160 11.43 -5.14 12.43
C HIS A 160 12.30 -6.21 11.78
N VAL A 161 11.72 -6.99 10.88
CA VAL A 161 12.38 -8.14 10.25
C VAL A 161 12.42 -7.94 8.75
N ASP A 162 13.61 -7.78 8.19
CA ASP A 162 13.81 -7.69 6.75
C ASP A 162 14.94 -8.63 6.32
N LEU A 163 14.85 -9.13 5.10
CA LEU A 163 15.82 -10.08 4.55
C LEU A 163 17.05 -9.38 4.00
N ASP A 164 16.88 -8.19 3.41
CA ASP A 164 17.88 -7.52 2.59
C ASP A 164 18.46 -6.26 3.26
N THR A 165 19.63 -6.43 3.86
CA THR A 165 20.37 -5.31 4.47
C THR A 165 20.77 -4.22 3.47
N ASP A 166 20.87 -4.56 2.17
CA ASP A 166 21.29 -3.61 1.14
C ASP A 166 20.14 -2.66 0.78
N VAL A 167 18.89 -3.11 0.83
CA VAL A 167 17.69 -2.25 0.71
C VAL A 167 17.67 -1.25 1.86
N ILE A 168 17.83 -1.71 3.10
CA ILE A 168 17.86 -0.85 4.30
C ILE A 168 18.93 0.23 4.18
N GLN A 169 20.17 -0.14 3.82
CA GLN A 169 21.28 0.82 3.66
C GLN A 169 21.01 1.82 2.53
N THR A 170 20.41 1.36 1.43
CA THR A 170 20.00 2.23 0.33
C THR A 170 18.96 3.25 0.78
N CYS A 171 17.98 2.82 1.57
CA CYS A 171 16.94 3.71 2.07
C CYS A 171 17.47 4.67 3.13
N GLU A 172 18.38 4.25 4.02
CA GLU A 172 19.08 5.18 4.94
C GLU A 172 19.86 6.28 4.19
N GLN A 173 20.41 5.96 3.02
CA GLN A 173 21.17 6.90 2.21
C GLN A 173 20.28 7.86 1.40
N PHE A 174 19.24 7.34 0.73
CA PHE A 174 18.47 8.10 -0.26
C PHE A 174 17.13 8.61 0.26
N PHE A 175 16.57 7.98 1.31
CA PHE A 175 15.28 8.33 1.92
C PHE A 175 15.40 8.49 3.45
N PRO A 176 16.39 9.27 3.95
CA PRO A 176 16.67 9.38 5.38
C PRO A 176 15.52 9.94 6.21
N GLN A 177 14.56 10.65 5.57
CA GLN A 177 13.40 11.22 6.24
C GLN A 177 12.44 10.15 6.77
N TRP A 178 12.48 8.92 6.25
CA TRP A 178 11.64 7.78 6.67
C TRP A 178 12.45 6.66 7.31
N ALA A 179 13.74 6.58 6.98
CA ALA A 179 14.64 5.50 7.40
C ALA A 179 15.35 5.80 8.75
N ASP A 180 14.74 6.56 9.64
CA ASP A 180 15.29 6.90 10.96
C ASP A 180 14.79 5.98 12.10
N GLY A 181 13.72 5.23 11.86
CA GLY A 181 13.06 4.38 12.84
C GLY A 181 13.94 3.30 13.44
N TRP A 182 14.97 2.85 12.72
CA TRP A 182 15.93 1.87 13.23
C TRP A 182 16.85 2.40 14.34
N LYS A 183 16.93 3.73 14.50
CA LYS A 183 17.69 4.41 15.57
C LYS A 183 16.87 4.62 16.83
N ASP A 184 15.55 4.42 16.77
CA ASP A 184 14.68 4.52 17.93
C ASP A 184 14.96 3.39 18.91
N SER A 185 15.09 3.72 20.18
CA SER A 185 15.38 2.74 21.25
C SER A 185 14.33 1.66 21.44
N ARG A 186 13.12 1.86 20.92
CA ARG A 186 12.02 0.90 20.92
C ARG A 186 12.16 -0.14 19.82
N THR A 187 12.98 0.12 18.79
CA THR A 187 13.14 -0.74 17.61
C THR A 187 14.26 -1.74 17.79
N LYS A 188 13.99 -2.97 17.39
CA LYS A 188 14.99 -4.00 17.18
C LYS A 188 14.92 -4.52 15.75
N LEU A 189 15.95 -4.20 14.96
CA LEU A 189 16.09 -4.69 13.59
C LEU A 189 16.68 -6.10 13.60
N HIS A 190 16.08 -6.99 12.80
CA HIS A 190 16.52 -8.35 12.54
C HIS A 190 16.72 -8.54 11.04
N ILE A 191 17.96 -8.81 10.62
CA ILE A 191 18.24 -9.22 9.24
C ILE A 191 18.03 -10.73 9.18
N ALA A 192 16.86 -11.14 8.71
CA ALA A 192 16.44 -12.54 8.76
C ALA A 192 15.26 -12.83 7.82
N ASP A 193 15.08 -14.10 7.50
CA ASP A 193 13.88 -14.61 6.85
C ASP A 193 12.65 -14.43 7.76
N GLY A 194 11.65 -13.68 7.30
CA GLY A 194 10.43 -13.36 8.05
C GLY A 194 9.61 -14.58 8.42
N ALA A 195 9.52 -15.60 7.54
CA ALA A 195 8.79 -16.83 7.83
C ALA A 195 9.47 -17.64 8.91
N LYS A 196 10.80 -17.75 8.86
CA LYS A 196 11.58 -18.39 9.90
C LYS A 196 11.45 -17.65 11.23
N PHE A 197 11.57 -16.34 11.22
CA PHE A 197 11.40 -15.51 12.41
C PHE A 197 10.03 -15.71 13.07
N ALA A 198 8.96 -15.67 12.29
CA ALA A 198 7.61 -15.92 12.79
C ALA A 198 7.47 -17.33 13.40
N LYS A 199 8.06 -18.35 12.76
CA LYS A 199 8.05 -19.75 13.24
C LYS A 199 8.75 -19.91 14.57
N GLU A 200 9.88 -19.23 14.80
CA GLU A 200 10.71 -19.32 16.01
C GLU A 200 10.21 -18.41 17.14
N THR A 201 9.39 -17.42 16.83
CA THR A 201 8.83 -16.51 17.83
C THR A 201 7.83 -17.22 18.75
N PRO A 202 7.85 -16.95 20.08
CA PRO A 202 6.86 -17.50 21.02
C PRO A 202 5.43 -17.10 20.68
N SER A 203 4.45 -17.93 21.06
CA SER A 203 3.04 -17.62 20.91
C SER A 203 2.65 -16.35 21.68
N GLU A 204 1.64 -15.64 21.19
CA GLU A 204 1.02 -14.48 21.88
C GLU A 204 2.03 -13.38 22.27
N THR A 205 2.91 -13.03 21.34
CA THR A 205 3.96 -12.02 21.54
C THR A 205 3.53 -10.62 21.15
N TYR A 206 2.82 -10.46 20.03
CA TYR A 206 2.53 -9.15 19.42
C TYR A 206 1.06 -8.74 19.53
N ASP A 207 0.85 -7.45 19.71
CA ASP A 207 -0.47 -6.81 19.65
C ASP A 207 -0.89 -6.54 18.21
N VAL A 208 0.06 -6.11 17.38
CA VAL A 208 -0.14 -5.82 15.96
C VAL A 208 1.01 -6.42 15.15
N ILE A 209 0.68 -7.03 14.03
CA ILE A 209 1.65 -7.47 13.02
C ILE A 209 1.31 -6.78 11.71
N ILE A 210 2.30 -6.16 11.07
CA ILE A 210 2.20 -5.57 9.74
C ILE A 210 3.18 -6.32 8.85
N GLN A 211 2.65 -6.95 7.80
CA GLN A 211 3.47 -7.56 6.76
C GLN A 211 3.43 -6.66 5.54
N ASP A 212 4.57 -6.04 5.29
CA ASP A 212 4.85 -5.14 4.20
C ASP A 212 5.91 -5.76 3.30
N SER A 213 5.51 -6.78 2.57
CA SER A 213 6.40 -7.57 1.72
C SER A 213 6.09 -7.35 0.24
N SER A 214 7.10 -7.50 -0.59
CA SER A 214 6.95 -7.47 -2.05
C SER A 214 6.00 -8.57 -2.54
N ASP A 215 5.63 -8.49 -3.83
CA ASP A 215 4.69 -9.40 -4.47
C ASP A 215 5.13 -10.87 -4.33
N PRO A 216 4.18 -11.80 -4.14
CA PRO A 216 4.50 -13.21 -3.93
C PRO A 216 4.87 -13.96 -5.20
N TRP A 217 4.55 -13.42 -6.37
CA TRP A 217 4.84 -13.99 -7.68
C TRP A 217 4.97 -12.91 -8.74
N THR A 218 5.57 -13.27 -9.85
CA THR A 218 5.53 -12.53 -11.12
C THR A 218 5.03 -13.45 -12.23
N VAL A 219 4.82 -12.91 -13.41
CA VAL A 219 4.40 -13.67 -14.59
C VAL A 219 5.49 -13.50 -15.66
N ASP A 220 5.95 -14.60 -16.27
CA ASP A 220 6.94 -14.54 -17.34
C ASP A 220 6.30 -14.17 -18.70
N GLU A 221 7.14 -14.05 -19.72
CA GLU A 221 6.74 -13.70 -21.10
C GLU A 221 5.71 -14.67 -21.72
N ASP A 222 5.66 -15.92 -21.22
CA ASP A 222 4.73 -16.97 -21.66
C ASP A 222 3.44 -16.98 -20.81
N GLY A 223 3.28 -16.07 -19.83
CA GLY A 223 2.14 -16.01 -18.91
C GLY A 223 2.21 -17.06 -17.80
N VAL A 224 3.38 -17.64 -17.52
CA VAL A 224 3.57 -18.63 -16.46
C VAL A 224 3.89 -17.90 -15.14
N VAL A 225 3.15 -18.22 -14.08
CA VAL A 225 3.38 -17.68 -12.74
C VAL A 225 4.70 -18.20 -12.18
N ILE A 226 5.59 -17.29 -11.84
CA ILE A 226 6.89 -17.56 -11.21
C ILE A 226 6.81 -17.11 -9.75
N PRO A 227 7.01 -18.01 -8.76
CA PRO A 227 7.04 -17.61 -7.36
C PRO A 227 8.29 -16.77 -7.06
N LEU A 228 8.11 -15.66 -6.35
CA LEU A 228 9.17 -14.80 -5.85
C LEU A 228 9.60 -15.24 -4.43
N PRO A 229 10.75 -14.78 -3.92
CA PRO A 229 11.21 -15.10 -2.58
C PRO A 229 10.22 -14.75 -1.46
N SER A 230 9.42 -13.69 -1.65
CA SER A 230 8.35 -13.26 -0.77
C SER A 230 7.13 -14.20 -0.74
N GLY A 231 6.99 -15.09 -1.72
CA GLY A 231 5.85 -16.01 -1.84
C GLY A 231 5.62 -16.85 -0.58
N VAL A 232 6.70 -17.25 0.10
CA VAL A 232 6.62 -18.00 1.37
C VAL A 232 5.84 -17.26 2.46
N LEU A 233 5.81 -15.92 2.43
CA LEU A 233 5.09 -15.07 3.37
C LEU A 233 3.57 -15.06 3.15
N TYR A 234 3.11 -15.61 2.04
CA TYR A 234 1.69 -15.74 1.69
C TYR A 234 1.18 -17.19 1.78
N GLU A 235 2.07 -18.12 2.20
CA GLU A 235 1.69 -19.53 2.40
C GLU A 235 0.97 -19.74 3.73
N LYS A 236 0.19 -20.84 3.79
CA LYS A 236 -0.60 -21.20 4.96
C LYS A 236 0.24 -21.33 6.24
N GLU A 237 1.40 -21.95 6.13
CA GLU A 237 2.32 -22.17 7.25
C GLU A 237 2.73 -20.85 7.91
N HIS A 238 3.04 -19.83 7.09
CA HIS A 238 3.41 -18.53 7.59
C HIS A 238 2.21 -17.79 8.19
N ILE A 239 1.08 -17.73 7.49
CA ILE A 239 -0.14 -17.07 8.00
C ILE A 239 -0.59 -17.67 9.33
N CYS A 240 -0.52 -19.01 9.47
CA CYS A 240 -0.83 -19.67 10.74
C CYS A 240 0.23 -19.38 11.83
N ALA A 241 1.50 -19.19 11.46
CA ALA A 241 2.53 -18.76 12.42
C ALA A 241 2.25 -17.33 12.91
N LEU A 242 1.87 -16.42 12.01
CA LEU A 242 1.44 -15.05 12.38
C LEU A 242 0.24 -15.07 13.33
N TYR A 243 -0.78 -15.91 13.04
CA TYR A 243 -1.91 -16.11 13.96
C TYR A 243 -1.45 -16.58 15.35
N ARG A 244 -0.54 -17.54 15.41
CA ARG A 244 -0.04 -18.10 16.67
C ARG A 244 0.69 -17.06 17.53
N ILE A 245 1.53 -16.22 16.90
CA ILE A 245 2.35 -15.23 17.61
C ILE A 245 1.60 -13.95 17.96
N LEU A 246 0.42 -13.71 17.37
CA LEU A 246 -0.49 -12.67 17.83
C LEU A 246 -1.08 -12.99 19.20
N LYS A 247 -1.17 -12.00 20.07
CA LYS A 247 -1.94 -12.05 21.32
C LYS A 247 -3.44 -12.22 21.03
N PRO A 248 -4.26 -12.66 22.01
CA PRO A 248 -5.71 -12.53 21.92
C PRO A 248 -6.08 -11.07 21.60
N ASN A 249 -7.01 -10.88 20.66
CA ASN A 249 -7.40 -9.59 20.12
C ASN A 249 -6.33 -8.85 19.29
N GLY A 250 -5.23 -9.49 19.01
CA GLY A 250 -4.21 -8.93 18.12
C GLY A 250 -4.68 -8.80 16.68
N ILE A 251 -4.04 -7.92 15.94
CA ILE A 251 -4.40 -7.56 14.57
C ILE A 251 -3.24 -7.89 13.64
N LEU A 252 -3.55 -8.56 12.55
CA LEU A 252 -2.68 -8.75 11.39
C LEU A 252 -3.13 -7.81 10.28
N ASN A 253 -2.19 -7.13 9.65
CA ASN A 253 -2.38 -6.39 8.40
C ASN A 253 -1.32 -6.81 7.40
N ILE A 254 -1.71 -7.27 6.22
CA ILE A 254 -0.78 -7.66 5.15
C ILE A 254 -1.06 -6.87 3.89
N GLN A 255 -0.02 -6.54 3.16
CA GLN A 255 -0.14 -6.05 1.79
C GLN A 255 -0.92 -7.09 0.97
N ALA A 256 -1.87 -6.61 0.19
CA ALA A 256 -2.69 -7.46 -0.67
C ALA A 256 -3.08 -6.66 -1.90
N GLU A 257 -2.73 -7.18 -3.02
CA GLU A 257 -2.86 -6.64 -4.37
C GLU A 257 -4.13 -5.82 -4.69
N SER A 258 -4.17 -5.24 -5.89
CA SER A 258 -5.35 -4.52 -6.40
C SER A 258 -6.44 -5.49 -6.88
N PHE A 259 -7.68 -5.29 -6.46
CA PHE A 259 -8.83 -6.04 -7.00
C PHE A 259 -9.12 -5.72 -8.48
N ASN A 260 -8.54 -4.64 -9.02
CA ASN A 260 -8.68 -4.28 -10.44
C ASN A 260 -7.87 -5.21 -11.37
N ILE A 261 -6.93 -5.97 -10.80
CA ILE A 261 -6.13 -6.97 -11.48
C ILE A 261 -6.79 -8.33 -11.23
N PRO A 262 -7.31 -9.03 -12.25
CA PRO A 262 -8.08 -10.27 -12.05
C PRO A 262 -7.33 -11.38 -11.32
N THR A 263 -6.05 -11.59 -11.65
CA THR A 263 -5.20 -12.59 -11.00
C THR A 263 -4.95 -12.25 -9.53
N SER A 264 -4.77 -10.98 -9.23
CA SER A 264 -4.61 -10.48 -7.86
C SER A 264 -5.88 -10.63 -7.04
N LEU A 265 -7.06 -10.41 -7.64
CA LEU A 265 -8.34 -10.65 -6.95
C LEU A 265 -8.49 -12.10 -6.51
N ASP A 266 -8.09 -13.06 -7.34
CA ASP A 266 -8.11 -14.47 -6.97
C ASP A 266 -7.14 -14.76 -5.81
N GLY A 267 -5.96 -14.15 -5.81
CA GLY A 267 -5.01 -14.19 -4.69
C GLY A 267 -5.60 -13.66 -3.39
N ILE A 268 -6.24 -12.49 -3.42
CA ILE A 268 -6.92 -11.88 -2.26
C ILE A 268 -7.94 -12.84 -1.64
N ILE A 269 -8.74 -13.49 -2.47
CA ILE A 269 -9.75 -14.48 -2.02
C ILE A 269 -9.06 -15.67 -1.34
N ILE A 270 -7.98 -16.19 -1.93
CA ILE A 270 -7.21 -17.31 -1.38
C ILE A 270 -6.59 -16.93 -0.03
N TRP A 271 -5.91 -15.78 0.06
CA TRP A 271 -5.24 -15.34 1.30
C TRP A 271 -6.24 -15.09 2.42
N ARG A 272 -7.38 -14.47 2.10
CA ARG A 272 -8.46 -14.30 3.08
C ARG A 272 -8.94 -15.66 3.62
N LYS A 273 -9.13 -16.64 2.74
CA LYS A 273 -9.52 -17.99 3.16
C LYS A 273 -8.46 -18.68 4.00
N LEU A 274 -7.18 -18.52 3.68
CA LEU A 274 -6.07 -19.04 4.49
C LEU A 274 -6.07 -18.42 5.90
N MET A 275 -6.38 -17.12 6.03
CA MET A 275 -6.54 -16.48 7.34
C MET A 275 -7.68 -17.15 8.15
N GLU A 276 -8.84 -17.39 7.54
CA GLU A 276 -9.95 -18.09 8.19
C GLU A 276 -9.56 -19.50 8.62
N ASP A 277 -8.90 -20.26 7.74
CA ASP A 277 -8.41 -21.61 8.00
C ASP A 277 -7.38 -21.65 9.15
N CYS A 278 -6.60 -20.58 9.37
CA CYS A 278 -5.67 -20.46 10.48
C CYS A 278 -6.34 -20.02 11.79
N GLY A 279 -7.61 -19.62 11.76
CA GLY A 279 -8.40 -19.29 12.94
C GLY A 279 -8.71 -17.80 13.13
N PHE A 280 -8.36 -16.93 12.19
CA PHE A 280 -8.81 -15.55 12.23
C PHE A 280 -10.33 -15.51 12.08
N GLN A 281 -11.01 -14.80 12.97
CA GLN A 281 -12.47 -14.77 13.00
C GLN A 281 -13.08 -13.66 12.15
N ARG A 282 -12.29 -12.63 11.85
CA ARG A 282 -12.70 -11.50 11.03
C ARG A 282 -11.53 -11.10 10.14
N SER A 283 -11.76 -11.13 8.84
CA SER A 283 -10.81 -10.66 7.83
C SER A 283 -11.51 -9.72 6.87
N ARG A 284 -10.89 -8.58 6.60
CA ARG A 284 -11.45 -7.52 5.75
C ARG A 284 -10.41 -7.07 4.74
N TYR A 285 -10.84 -6.94 3.49
CA TYR A 285 -10.05 -6.33 2.45
C TYR A 285 -10.36 -4.84 2.37
N GLY A 286 -9.32 -4.03 2.35
CA GLY A 286 -9.40 -2.58 2.16
C GLY A 286 -8.52 -2.11 1.02
N THR A 287 -8.72 -0.86 0.58
CA THR A 287 -8.03 -0.27 -0.57
C THR A 287 -7.33 1.02 -0.22
N ILE A 288 -6.20 1.24 -0.87
CA ILE A 288 -5.36 2.43 -0.74
C ILE A 288 -5.17 3.01 -2.14
N HIS A 289 -5.38 4.31 -2.31
CA HIS A 289 -5.08 4.99 -3.55
C HIS A 289 -3.60 5.39 -3.58
N THR A 290 -2.84 4.76 -4.48
CA THR A 290 -1.40 4.99 -4.65
C THR A 290 -1.14 5.16 -6.14
N THR A 291 -0.70 6.34 -6.54
CA THR A 291 -0.63 6.71 -7.96
C THR A 291 0.51 6.05 -8.72
N SER A 292 1.54 5.61 -8.02
CA SER A 292 2.67 4.86 -8.61
C SER A 292 2.39 3.37 -8.77
N TYR A 293 1.36 2.83 -8.12
CA TYR A 293 0.97 1.42 -8.27
C TYR A 293 0.08 1.23 -9.51
N PRO A 294 0.21 0.12 -10.25
CA PRO A 294 -0.66 -0.20 -11.38
C PRO A 294 -2.14 -0.08 -11.01
N THR A 295 -2.94 0.50 -11.89
CA THR A 295 -4.36 0.85 -11.65
C THR A 295 -4.60 2.01 -10.66
N GLY A 296 -3.55 2.63 -10.08
CA GLY A 296 -3.67 3.71 -9.11
C GLY A 296 -4.19 3.26 -7.73
N GLN A 297 -4.16 1.97 -7.45
CA GLN A 297 -4.72 1.39 -6.24
C GLN A 297 -3.99 0.11 -5.85
N ILE A 298 -3.67 -0.01 -4.58
CA ILE A 298 -3.23 -1.24 -3.92
C ILE A 298 -4.18 -1.59 -2.78
N GLY A 299 -4.22 -2.84 -2.35
CA GLY A 299 -5.05 -3.28 -1.25
C GLY A 299 -4.27 -3.82 -0.07
N PHE A 300 -5.00 -4.12 0.98
CA PHE A 300 -4.49 -4.81 2.16
C PHE A 300 -5.56 -5.75 2.73
N LEU A 301 -5.14 -6.80 3.41
CA LEU A 301 -5.99 -7.68 4.19
C LEU A 301 -5.70 -7.48 5.68
N MET A 302 -6.71 -7.04 6.42
CA MET A 302 -6.64 -6.91 7.87
C MET A 302 -7.46 -8.02 8.52
N ALA A 303 -6.88 -8.71 9.50
CA ALA A 303 -7.55 -9.79 10.23
C ALA A 303 -7.38 -9.67 11.73
N GLU A 304 -8.41 -10.04 12.49
CA GLU A 304 -8.44 -9.98 13.96
C GLU A 304 -8.41 -11.39 14.55
N LYS A 305 -7.55 -11.60 15.55
CA LYS A 305 -7.51 -12.85 16.31
C LYS A 305 -8.48 -12.78 17.50
N ASN A 306 -9.47 -13.70 17.52
CA ASN A 306 -10.43 -13.88 18.63
C ASN A 306 -11.02 -12.57 19.12
N PRO A 307 -11.78 -11.83 18.31
CA PRO A 307 -12.39 -10.59 18.75
C PRO A 307 -13.37 -10.90 19.89
N SER A 308 -12.98 -10.67 21.14
CA SER A 308 -13.84 -10.80 22.29
C SER A 308 -14.76 -9.58 22.39
N GLY A 309 -15.92 -9.66 21.72
CA GLY A 309 -16.80 -8.51 21.59
C GLY A 309 -16.24 -7.49 20.60
N SER A 310 -16.92 -6.38 20.41
CA SER A 310 -16.46 -5.29 19.54
C SER A 310 -15.17 -4.64 20.07
N ILE A 311 -13.99 -5.15 19.67
CA ILE A 311 -12.72 -4.44 19.81
C ILE A 311 -12.60 -3.39 18.73
N SER A 312 -13.52 -3.38 17.80
CA SER A 312 -13.69 -2.24 16.91
C SER A 312 -13.65 -0.98 17.75
N SER A 313 -12.48 -0.34 17.80
CA SER A 313 -12.34 0.94 18.45
C SER A 313 -13.41 1.83 17.89
N LYS A 314 -14.31 2.31 18.77
CA LYS A 314 -15.39 3.20 18.32
C LYS A 314 -14.75 4.38 17.59
N SER A 315 -15.39 4.88 16.57
CA SER A 315 -14.85 6.01 15.78
C SER A 315 -14.39 7.17 16.67
N LYS A 316 -15.08 7.42 17.79
CA LYS A 316 -14.68 8.43 18.79
C LYS A 316 -13.34 8.13 19.47
N ASP A 317 -13.04 6.85 19.74
CA ASP A 317 -11.78 6.45 20.38
C ASP A 317 -10.61 6.54 19.40
N ILE A 318 -10.83 6.21 18.12
CA ILE A 318 -9.83 6.39 17.05
C ILE A 318 -9.51 7.87 16.90
N TRP A 319 -10.52 8.73 16.84
CA TRP A 319 -10.35 10.17 16.70
C TRP A 319 -9.57 10.77 17.87
N LYS A 320 -9.92 10.40 19.09
CA LYS A 320 -9.22 10.84 20.29
C LYS A 320 -7.74 10.42 20.29
N ARG A 321 -7.44 9.18 19.93
CA ARG A 321 -6.06 8.68 19.87
C ARG A 321 -5.26 9.31 18.74
N TYR A 322 -5.90 9.55 17.60
CA TYR A 322 -5.29 10.30 16.52
C TYR A 322 -4.89 11.72 16.98
N GLN A 323 -5.78 12.44 17.64
CA GLN A 323 -5.47 13.75 18.21
C GLN A 323 -4.33 13.69 19.24
N GLN A 324 -4.28 12.66 20.06
CA GLN A 324 -3.16 12.45 21.00
C GLN A 324 -1.82 12.20 20.28
N MET A 325 -1.84 11.48 19.15
CA MET A 325 -0.66 11.22 18.35
C MET A 325 -0.11 12.51 17.72
N ILE A 326 -0.98 13.29 17.07
CA ILE A 326 -0.56 14.52 16.36
C ILE A 326 -0.36 15.73 17.27
N GLY A 327 -0.75 15.65 18.58
CA GLY A 327 -0.74 16.75 19.54
C GLY A 327 -2.00 17.63 19.50
N GLU A 328 -2.41 18.17 20.67
CA GLU A 328 -3.68 18.93 20.81
C GLU A 328 -3.75 20.19 19.95
N SER A 329 -2.62 20.81 19.63
CA SER A 329 -2.57 22.02 18.81
C SER A 329 -2.33 21.76 17.33
N GLY A 330 -2.01 20.52 16.96
CA GLY A 330 -1.68 20.15 15.57
C GLY A 330 -0.44 20.88 15.02
N THR A 331 0.35 21.56 15.86
CA THR A 331 1.36 22.51 15.44
C THR A 331 2.78 22.23 15.93
N GLU A 332 2.98 21.36 16.94
CA GLU A 332 4.25 21.35 17.66
C GLU A 332 5.30 20.37 17.15
N ASP A 333 4.89 19.28 16.49
CA ASP A 333 5.86 18.30 15.96
C ASP A 333 5.43 17.84 14.56
N HIS A 334 6.11 18.36 13.54
CA HIS A 334 5.86 17.97 12.14
C HIS A 334 6.06 16.46 11.92
N ASN A 335 6.91 15.81 12.71
CA ASN A 335 7.22 14.40 12.58
C ASN A 335 6.07 13.49 13.06
N LYS A 336 5.10 14.03 13.82
CA LYS A 336 3.92 13.27 14.29
C LYS A 336 2.69 13.44 13.41
N ARG A 337 2.74 14.30 12.42
CA ARG A 337 1.61 14.51 11.51
C ARG A 337 1.52 13.40 10.49
N THR A 338 0.32 13.17 10.02
CA THR A 338 0.04 12.38 8.81
C THR A 338 -0.26 13.32 7.66
N THR A 339 0.12 12.92 6.47
CA THR A 339 -0.13 13.64 5.22
C THR A 339 -1.36 13.09 4.51
N TYR A 340 -1.55 11.78 4.59
CA TYR A 340 -2.61 11.06 3.88
C TYR A 340 -3.66 10.48 4.84
N TYR A 341 -3.23 9.75 5.86
CA TYR A 341 -4.15 9.10 6.78
C TYR A 341 -4.89 10.09 7.67
N HIS A 342 -6.19 9.87 7.84
CA HIS A 342 -7.01 10.46 8.89
C HIS A 342 -8.17 9.51 9.27
N PRO A 343 -8.75 9.60 10.48
CA PRO A 343 -9.75 8.64 10.97
C PRO A 343 -10.95 8.37 10.05
N PRO A 344 -11.57 9.35 9.35
CA PRO A 344 -12.60 9.07 8.35
C PRO A 344 -12.12 8.16 7.21
N LEU A 345 -10.88 8.30 6.76
CA LEU A 345 -10.32 7.48 5.68
C LEU A 345 -10.18 6.02 6.10
N GLN A 346 -9.84 5.74 7.38
CA GLN A 346 -9.77 4.38 7.92
C GLN A 346 -11.08 3.61 7.74
N ARG A 347 -12.22 4.31 7.81
CA ARG A 347 -13.51 3.68 7.55
C ARG A 347 -13.74 3.47 6.06
N GLY A 348 -13.55 4.53 5.27
CA GLY A 348 -13.83 4.54 3.83
C GLY A 348 -12.97 3.56 3.03
N CYS A 349 -11.77 3.20 3.51
CA CYS A 349 -10.91 2.27 2.79
C CYS A 349 -11.47 0.84 2.67
N PHE A 350 -12.45 0.46 3.50
CA PHE A 350 -13.13 -0.83 3.43
C PHE A 350 -14.43 -0.80 2.61
N ASP A 351 -14.84 0.38 2.13
CA ASP A 351 -16.01 0.53 1.27
C ASP A 351 -15.61 0.19 -0.18
N ILE A 352 -15.72 -1.08 -0.54
CA ILE A 352 -15.36 -1.61 -1.85
C ILE A 352 -16.60 -1.82 -2.74
N PRO A 353 -16.44 -1.85 -4.08
CA PRO A 353 -17.56 -2.08 -4.99
C PRO A 353 -18.33 -3.37 -4.68
N LEU A 354 -19.66 -3.35 -4.82
CA LEU A 354 -20.53 -4.49 -4.50
C LEU A 354 -20.07 -5.78 -5.17
N TRP A 355 -19.68 -5.73 -6.44
CA TRP A 355 -19.23 -6.92 -7.17
C TRP A 355 -17.92 -7.51 -6.59
N VAL A 356 -17.01 -6.66 -6.10
CA VAL A 356 -15.78 -7.09 -5.42
C VAL A 356 -16.12 -7.74 -4.10
N HIS A 357 -17.00 -7.10 -3.32
CA HIS A 357 -17.48 -7.64 -2.06
C HIS A 357 -18.09 -9.05 -2.24
N GLN A 358 -18.98 -9.20 -3.22
CA GLN A 358 -19.60 -10.49 -3.53
C GLN A 358 -18.59 -11.56 -3.97
N LYS A 359 -17.51 -11.16 -4.64
CA LYS A 359 -16.42 -12.07 -5.02
C LYS A 359 -15.60 -12.52 -3.81
N ILE A 360 -15.25 -11.60 -2.91
CA ILE A 360 -14.37 -11.85 -1.75
C ILE A 360 -15.13 -12.58 -0.63
N TYR A 361 -16.38 -12.16 -0.32
CA TYR A 361 -17.13 -12.64 0.84
C TYR A 361 -18.30 -13.59 0.50
N GLY A 362 -18.70 -13.68 -0.77
CA GLY A 362 -19.88 -14.43 -1.20
C GLY A 362 -21.12 -13.55 -1.37
N GLN A 363 -22.13 -14.06 -2.06
CA GLN A 363 -23.34 -13.31 -2.39
C GLN A 363 -24.29 -13.08 -1.20
N GLU A 364 -24.23 -13.94 -0.19
CA GLU A 364 -25.13 -13.90 0.96
C GLU A 364 -24.56 -13.13 2.16
N ASP A 365 -23.24 -12.91 2.19
CA ASP A 365 -22.61 -12.19 3.28
C ASP A 365 -22.66 -10.67 3.03
N THR A 366 -23.67 -10.03 3.59
CA THR A 366 -23.81 -8.58 3.60
C THR A 366 -23.39 -7.94 4.94
N SER A 367 -22.86 -8.74 5.87
CA SER A 367 -22.56 -8.30 7.23
C SER A 367 -21.52 -7.19 7.29
N ASP A 368 -20.60 -7.17 6.32
CA ASP A 368 -19.55 -6.14 6.21
C ASP A 368 -19.93 -4.97 5.27
N LEU A 369 -20.95 -5.16 4.39
CA LEU A 369 -21.44 -4.07 3.52
C LEU A 369 -22.11 -2.94 4.31
N PHE A 370 -22.78 -3.33 5.35
CA PHE A 370 -23.24 -2.44 6.35
C PHE A 370 -22.39 -2.75 7.60
N CYS A 371 -21.28 -2.07 7.76
CA CYS A 371 -20.96 -1.75 9.11
C CYS A 371 -22.31 -1.24 9.66
N GLN A 372 -22.99 -2.00 10.48
CA GLN A 372 -24.16 -1.53 11.23
C GLN A 372 -23.66 -0.46 12.20
N LEU A 373 -23.15 0.57 11.58
CA LEU A 373 -22.68 1.74 12.19
C LEU A 373 -23.89 2.53 12.48
N ASP A 374 -24.21 2.53 13.73
CA ASP A 374 -24.76 3.71 14.41
C ASP A 374 -25.82 4.52 13.65
N VAL A 375 -26.52 3.92 12.64
CA VAL A 375 -27.76 4.49 12.14
C VAL A 375 -28.77 4.54 13.29
N GLU A 376 -28.79 3.53 14.16
CA GLU A 376 -29.61 3.55 15.39
C GLU A 376 -29.14 4.61 16.40
N ASN A 377 -27.89 5.08 16.36
CA ASN A 377 -27.39 6.15 17.22
C ASN A 377 -27.45 7.55 16.58
N MET A 378 -27.64 7.66 15.26
CA MET A 378 -27.89 8.95 14.61
C MET A 378 -29.32 9.45 14.89
N ASP A 379 -30.30 8.56 14.92
CA ASP A 379 -31.69 8.95 15.23
C ASP A 379 -31.92 9.30 16.70
N GLN A 380 -31.12 8.76 17.63
CA GLN A 380 -31.26 9.10 19.06
C GLN A 380 -30.50 10.36 19.46
N ASN A 381 -29.54 10.86 18.68
CA ASN A 381 -28.87 12.12 19.00
C ASN A 381 -29.54 13.36 18.36
N ASN A 382 -30.42 13.19 17.36
CA ASN A 382 -31.17 14.31 16.80
C ASN A 382 -32.24 14.85 17.73
N ASP A 383 -32.73 14.07 18.71
CA ASP A 383 -33.71 14.52 19.65
C ASP A 383 -33.14 15.27 20.88
N GLN A 384 -31.82 15.33 21.06
CA GLN A 384 -31.19 16.04 22.17
C GLN A 384 -30.48 17.34 21.81
N ASP A 385 -30.16 17.58 20.52
CA ASP A 385 -29.45 18.79 20.07
C ASP A 385 -30.36 19.94 19.60
N GLU A 386 -31.68 19.81 19.65
CA GLU A 386 -32.58 20.94 19.34
C GLU A 386 -32.69 22.01 20.44
N ASN A 387 -32.03 21.81 21.61
CA ASN A 387 -32.16 22.75 22.73
C ASN A 387 -30.87 23.55 23.05
N GLU A 388 -29.81 23.48 22.29
CA GLU A 388 -28.57 24.25 22.56
C GLU A 388 -28.05 25.11 21.36
N ASN A 389 -28.92 25.52 20.44
CA ASN A 389 -28.55 26.43 19.37
C ASN A 389 -29.07 27.87 19.57
N GLU A 390 -28.62 28.52 20.63
CA GLU A 390 -28.57 30.00 20.68
C GLU A 390 -27.14 30.43 21.03
N ASN A 391 -26.46 31.08 20.05
CA ASN A 391 -25.18 31.81 20.11
C ASN A 391 -23.99 31.22 19.35
N ILE A 392 -24.03 31.38 18.03
CA ILE A 392 -22.79 31.46 17.26
C ILE A 392 -22.72 32.86 16.64
N PRO A 393 -21.70 33.70 16.93
CA PRO A 393 -21.52 34.99 16.25
C PRO A 393 -20.98 34.74 14.83
N VAL A 394 -21.69 35.25 13.86
CA VAL A 394 -21.23 35.38 12.46
C VAL A 394 -20.11 36.42 12.43
N VAL A 395 -18.91 36.01 12.09
CA VAL A 395 -17.81 36.93 11.76
C VAL A 395 -17.77 37.08 10.23
N ALA A 396 -17.89 38.32 9.80
CA ALA A 396 -17.86 38.76 8.43
C ALA A 396 -16.48 38.64 7.77
#